data_8fddc9ed58da832e0309b41b358170a9
#
_entry.id   8fddc9ed58da832e0309b41b358170a9
#
_cell.length_a   1.000
_cell.length_b   1.000
_cell.length_c   1.000
_cell.angle_alpha   90.00
_cell.angle_beta   90.00
_cell.angle_gamma   90.00
#
_symmetry.space_group_name_H-M   'P 1'
#
loop_
_entity.id
_entity.type
_entity.pdbx_description
1 polymer ?
#
loop_
_entity_poly.entity_id
_entity_poly.type
_entity_poly.pdbx_seq_one_letter_code
_entity_poly.pdbx_strand_id
1 'polypeptide(L)' 'MGLRKIRSGVVEEIDPHLLGRIIGKGGETLRRMKAETECRIVVADNGRMWIDGDLDGILEVRNRLSEISRDSRGGRN' A
#
# COMPACT_ATOMS: atom_id res chain seq x y z
N MET A 1 8.37 24.23 -14.96
CA MET A 1 8.13 24.10 -14.53
C MET A 1 7.89 23.80 -13.82
N GLY A 2 7.89 23.88 -13.76
CA GLY A 2 7.78 23.60 -12.67
C GLY A 2 7.03 22.84 -11.89
N LEU A 3 6.21 22.38 -12.22
CA LEU A 3 5.48 21.66 -11.52
C LEU A 3 6.05 20.41 -11.35
N ARG A 4 6.60 20.13 -10.29
CA ARG A 4 7.04 18.92 -10.06
C ARG A 4 6.30 18.26 -9.08
N LYS A 5 6.07 16.98 -9.14
CA LYS A 5 5.38 16.26 -8.11
C LYS A 5 6.25 16.17 -6.94
N ILE A 6 5.68 16.30 -5.80
CA ILE A 6 6.37 16.18 -4.55
C ILE A 6 6.46 14.73 -4.21
N ARG A 7 7.65 14.22 -4.09
CA ARG A 7 7.83 12.83 -3.72
C ARG A 7 8.07 12.73 -2.24
N SER A 8 7.44 11.79 -1.62
CA SER A 8 7.55 11.58 -0.20
C SER A 8 7.68 10.13 0.09
N GLY A 9 8.19 9.81 1.24
CA GLY A 9 8.25 8.44 1.70
C GLY A 9 7.52 8.34 2.99
N VAL A 10 6.67 7.35 3.13
CA VAL A 10 5.97 7.13 4.39
C VAL A 10 6.13 5.70 4.82
N VAL A 11 6.01 5.46 6.11
CA VAL A 11 6.08 4.13 6.65
C VAL A 11 4.73 3.83 7.27
N GLU A 12 4.15 2.70 6.88
CA GLU A 12 2.89 2.27 7.43
C GLU A 12 3.11 0.98 8.18
N GLU A 13 2.42 0.80 9.27
CA GLU A 13 2.52 -0.45 9.99
C GLU A 13 1.26 -1.24 9.73
N ILE A 14 1.41 -2.44 9.22
CA ILE A 14 0.30 -3.27 8.83
C ILE A 14 0.28 -4.50 9.70
N ASP A 15 -0.90 -4.90 10.10
CA ASP A 15 -1.06 -6.12 10.86
C ASP A 15 -0.49 -7.27 10.02
N PRO A 16 0.44 -8.04 10.54
CA PRO A 16 1.02 -9.13 9.77
C PRO A 16 -0.01 -10.10 9.20
N HIS A 17 -1.15 -10.22 9.84
CA HIS A 17 -2.19 -11.10 9.34
C HIS A 17 -2.73 -10.60 8.01
N LEU A 18 -2.57 -9.34 7.71
CA LEU A 18 -3.08 -8.78 6.47
C LEU A 18 -2.07 -8.79 5.34
N LEU A 19 -0.83 -9.16 5.63
CA LEU A 19 0.20 -9.13 4.62
C LEU A 19 -0.16 -10.00 3.42
N GLY A 20 -0.70 -11.16 3.67
CA GLY A 20 -1.08 -12.05 2.60
C GLY A 20 -2.10 -11.43 1.66
N ARG A 21 -3.07 -10.70 2.22
CA ARG A 21 -4.06 -10.05 1.41
C ARG A 21 -3.48 -8.88 0.65
N ILE A 22 -2.58 -8.16 1.26
CA ILE A 22 -1.97 -7.01 0.62
C ILE A 22 -1.08 -7.43 -0.53
N ILE A 23 -0.30 -8.48 -0.34
CA ILE A 23 0.58 -8.97 -1.36
C ILE A 23 -0.20 -9.69 -2.44
N GLY A 24 -1.17 -10.48 -2.03
CA GLY A 24 -1.98 -11.23 -2.97
C GLY A 24 -1.27 -12.46 -3.46
N LYS A 25 -1.98 -13.27 -4.24
CA LYS A 25 -1.45 -14.47 -4.72
C LYS A 25 -0.31 -14.20 -5.67
N GLY A 26 0.85 -14.70 -5.38
CA GLY A 26 2.01 -14.48 -6.22
C GLY A 26 2.44 -13.05 -6.31
N GLY A 27 2.03 -12.22 -5.38
CA GLY A 27 2.40 -10.82 -5.39
C GLY A 27 1.60 -9.97 -6.35
N GLU A 28 0.52 -10.50 -6.85
CA GLU A 28 -0.24 -9.80 -7.88
C GLU A 28 -0.90 -8.52 -7.40
N THR A 29 -1.48 -8.56 -6.22
CA THR A 29 -2.16 -7.38 -5.68
C THR A 29 -1.16 -6.26 -5.46
N LEU A 30 -0.03 -6.59 -4.88
CA LEU A 30 0.99 -5.59 -4.61
C LEU A 30 1.55 -5.04 -5.91
N ARG A 31 1.79 -5.89 -6.89
CA ARG A 31 2.32 -5.47 -8.16
C ARG A 31 1.35 -4.54 -8.87
N ARG A 32 0.08 -4.86 -8.83
CA ARG A 32 -0.94 -4.03 -9.43
C ARG A 32 -1.01 -2.67 -8.73
N MET A 33 -0.93 -2.69 -7.40
CA MET A 33 -0.98 -1.48 -6.63
C MET A 33 0.18 -0.56 -7.00
N LYS A 34 1.38 -1.13 -7.12
CA LYS A 34 2.53 -0.33 -7.49
C LYS A 34 2.35 0.27 -8.88
N ALA A 35 1.84 -0.51 -9.80
CA ALA A 35 1.66 -0.04 -11.16
C ALA A 35 0.61 1.05 -11.26
N GLU A 36 -0.48 0.89 -10.56
CA GLU A 36 -1.58 1.84 -10.64
C GLU A 36 -1.29 3.14 -9.92
N THR A 37 -0.52 3.09 -8.86
CA THR A 37 -0.22 4.29 -8.10
C THR A 37 1.14 4.86 -8.45
N GLU A 38 1.91 4.13 -9.21
CA GLU A 38 3.26 4.53 -9.58
C GLU A 38 4.12 4.80 -8.36
N CYS A 39 3.88 4.07 -7.30
CA CYS A 39 4.66 4.20 -6.08
C CYS A 39 5.58 3.02 -5.93
N ARG A 40 6.67 3.24 -5.21
CA ARG A 40 7.56 2.17 -4.87
C ARG A 40 7.11 1.68 -3.50
N ILE A 41 6.86 0.41 -3.37
CA ILE A 41 6.37 -0.16 -2.13
C ILE A 41 7.25 -1.31 -1.72
N VAL A 42 7.72 -1.28 -0.48
CA VAL A 42 8.55 -2.34 0.06
C VAL A 42 7.86 -2.86 1.32
N VAL A 43 7.68 -4.14 1.41
CA VAL A 43 6.99 -4.74 2.54
C VAL A 43 7.95 -5.63 3.30
N ALA A 44 8.03 -5.44 4.59
CA ALA A 44 8.90 -6.26 5.42
C ALA A 44 8.08 -7.30 6.18
N ASP A 45 8.72 -8.33 6.62
CA ASP A 45 8.07 -9.42 7.32
C ASP A 45 7.36 -9.00 8.59
N ASN A 46 7.86 -7.97 9.22
CA ASN A 46 7.26 -7.52 10.48
C ASN A 46 6.03 -6.67 10.29
N GLY A 47 5.56 -6.53 9.07
CA GLY A 47 4.37 -5.74 8.81
C GLY A 47 4.66 -4.30 8.50
N ARG A 48 5.91 -3.92 8.40
CA ARG A 48 6.24 -2.56 8.09
C ARG A 48 6.30 -2.37 6.59
N MET A 49 5.71 -1.32 6.10
CA MET A 49 5.64 -1.08 4.69
C MET A 49 6.14 0.31 4.38
N TRP A 50 7.04 0.42 3.42
CA TRP A 50 7.55 1.71 2.99
C TRP A 50 6.93 2.03 1.65
N ILE A 51 6.37 3.23 1.54
CA ILE A 51 5.73 3.68 0.32
C ILE A 51 6.40 4.97 -0.11
N ASP A 52 6.88 4.99 -1.34
CA ASP A 52 7.60 6.14 -1.83
C ASP A 52 7.02 6.55 -3.18
N GLY A 53 6.64 7.80 -3.31
CA GLY A 53 6.06 8.31 -4.54
C GLY A 53 5.50 9.69 -4.33
N ASP A 54 4.64 10.14 -5.25
CA ASP A 54 4.03 11.44 -5.06
C ASP A 54 2.86 11.30 -4.12
N LEU A 55 2.40 12.42 -3.63
CA LEU A 55 1.35 12.43 -2.65
C LEU A 55 0.09 11.75 -3.09
N ASP A 56 -0.30 11.98 -4.32
CA ASP A 56 -1.53 11.37 -4.83
C ASP A 56 -1.42 9.85 -4.83
N GLY A 57 -0.27 9.34 -5.23
CA GLY A 57 -0.04 7.92 -5.24
C GLY A 57 -0.05 7.33 -3.86
N ILE A 58 0.59 8.01 -2.93
CA ILE A 58 0.66 7.54 -1.55
C ILE A 58 -0.73 7.50 -0.95
N LEU A 59 -1.54 8.52 -1.21
CA LEU A 59 -2.89 8.53 -0.69
C LEU A 59 -3.71 7.38 -1.26
N GLU A 60 -3.51 7.09 -2.52
CA GLU A 60 -4.21 5.99 -3.15
C GLU A 60 -3.81 4.65 -2.52
N VAL A 61 -2.53 4.47 -2.25
CA VAL A 61 -2.05 3.25 -1.61
C VAL A 61 -2.69 3.13 -0.24
N ARG A 62 -2.72 4.20 0.51
CA ARG A 62 -3.29 4.17 1.84
C ARG A 62 -4.78 3.88 1.81
N ASN A 63 -5.48 4.38 0.82
CA ASN A 63 -6.89 4.08 0.67
C ASN A 63 -7.09 2.60 0.41
N ARG A 64 -6.28 2.02 -0.44
CA ARG A 64 -6.40 0.60 -0.74
C ARG A 64 -6.10 -0.25 0.47
N LEU A 65 -5.10 0.14 1.25
CA LEU A 65 -4.78 -0.59 2.46
C LEU A 65 -5.93 -0.52 3.45
N SER A 66 -6.55 0.63 3.54
CA SER A 66 -7.68 0.81 4.42
C SER A 66 -8.83 -0.08 4.02
N GLU A 67 -9.07 -0.20 2.72
CA GLU A 67 -10.14 -1.05 2.23
C GLU A 67 -9.87 -2.51 2.52
N ILE A 68 -8.64 -2.97 2.36
CA ILE A 68 -8.29 -4.33 2.66
C ILE A 68 -8.50 -4.62 4.14
N SER A 69 -8.09 -3.70 4.97
CA SER A 69 -8.23 -3.86 6.40
C SER A 69 -9.68 -3.90 6.81
N ARG A 70 -10.49 -3.02 6.26
CA ARG A 70 -11.88 -2.95 6.58
C ARG A 70 -12.63 -4.20 6.12
N ASP A 71 -12.29 -4.67 4.91
CA ASP A 71 -12.90 -5.83 4.39
C ASP A 71 -12.62 -7.04 5.26
N SER A 72 -11.40 -7.15 5.70
CA SER A 72 -10.99 -8.23 6.54
C SER A 72 -11.76 -8.25 7.84
N ARG A 73 -12.01 -7.08 8.47
CA ARG A 73 -12.71 -7.05 9.68
C ARG A 73 -14.16 -7.16 9.48
N GLY A 74 -14.69 -6.49 8.48
CA GLY A 74 -16.10 -6.49 8.28
C GLY A 74 -16.64 -7.83 7.92
N GLY A 75 -15.83 -8.56 7.28
CA GLY A 75 -16.31 -9.83 6.89
C GLY A 75 -16.74 -10.69 7.99
N ARG A 76 -16.39 -10.46 9.20
CA ARG A 76 -16.74 -11.22 10.18
C ARG A 76 -17.72 -10.84 10.88
N ASN A 77 -18.11 -10.10 10.89
CA ASN A 77 -19.04 -9.67 11.70
C ASN A 77 -19.87 -10.27 11.77
#